data_b955fbe9f41bacc612e54695eaae0c46
#
_entry.id   b955fbe9f41bacc612e54695eaae0c46
#
_cell.length_a   1.000
_cell.length_b   1.000
_cell.length_c   1.000
_cell.angle_alpha   90.00
_cell.angle_beta   90.00
_cell.angle_gamma   90.00
#
_symmetry.space_group_name_H-M   'P 1'
#
loop_
_entity.id
_entity.type
_entity.pdbx_description
1 polymer ?
#
loop_
_entity_poly.entity_id
_entity_poly.type
_entity_poly.pdbx_seq_one_letter_code
_entity_poly.pdbx_strand_id
1 'polypeptide(L)'
;MAVTSGATELAPDLPGLAGQDEGTVLVLRALGLGDALTAVPALRGVRRAWPGRRVLLAAPEEVGGWLRDLGLVDGVVPAQGLAPLAWVEESEAVTGAAPSGHVAVNLHGSGPQSHRVLLDTAPEQVVAYALREAGVAGPGWDPDEHEVDRWCRLVTTAGGACSREDLRLDPPASRGRHVVVHPGASSGSRRWPADRFAAVARDLAAAGHDVVVTGGPDERDLCARVVTDATASLEETTGVTETTGTVTDAAGTLDLPALADVVATARLVVCGDTGVAHLATAFGTPSVVLFGPTPPSAWGPAIDPERHVVLWHGGDATPAQPGGHRGDPHAADLDQALDRITVDEVVEAARSLLAGPEDAVEMRAGGRVPRVEP
;
A
#
# COMPACT_ATOMS: atom_id res chain seq x y z
N MET A 1 -3.06 62.08 12.44
CA MET A 1 -2.44 60.75 12.58
C MET A 1 -3.49 59.73 12.14
N ALA A 2 -3.36 59.24 10.90
CA ALA A 2 -4.30 58.32 10.33
C ALA A 2 -3.84 56.89 10.59
N VAL A 3 -4.74 56.06 11.12
CA VAL A 3 -4.53 54.62 11.33
C VAL A 3 -5.07 53.93 10.10
N THR A 4 -4.19 53.32 9.36
CA THR A 4 -4.52 52.46 8.19
C THR A 4 -5.03 51.11 8.65
N SER A 5 -6.28 50.83 8.26
CA SER A 5 -6.94 49.55 8.36
C SER A 5 -6.29 48.55 7.39
N GLY A 6 -5.73 47.44 7.90
CA GLY A 6 -5.29 46.34 7.10
C GLY A 6 -6.49 45.52 6.62
N ALA A 7 -6.61 45.34 5.33
CA ALA A 7 -7.60 44.49 4.71
C ALA A 7 -7.21 43.01 4.92
N THR A 8 -8.10 42.26 5.54
CA THR A 8 -8.06 40.80 5.61
C THR A 8 -8.41 40.25 4.22
N GLU A 9 -7.46 39.59 3.59
CA GLU A 9 -7.62 38.91 2.33
C GLU A 9 -8.55 37.70 2.54
N LEU A 10 -9.73 37.74 1.92
CA LEU A 10 -10.70 36.64 1.90
C LEU A 10 -10.16 35.51 1.04
N ALA A 11 -10.16 34.31 1.61
CA ALA A 11 -9.92 33.07 0.90
C ALA A 11 -10.91 32.89 -0.27
N PRO A 12 -10.52 32.24 -1.38
CA PRO A 12 -11.40 32.13 -2.56
C PRO A 12 -12.61 31.26 -2.27
N ASP A 13 -13.79 31.77 -2.64
CA ASP A 13 -15.06 31.06 -2.65
C ASP A 13 -14.98 29.76 -3.45
N LEU A 14 -15.17 28.63 -2.78
CA LEU A 14 -15.41 27.35 -3.43
C LEU A 14 -16.86 27.33 -3.97
N PRO A 15 -17.09 26.95 -5.24
CA PRO A 15 -18.43 26.99 -5.83
C PRO A 15 -19.33 25.88 -5.23
N GLY A 16 -20.46 26.34 -4.69
CA GLY A 16 -21.76 25.73 -4.52
C GLY A 16 -21.86 24.22 -4.32
N LEU A 17 -21.83 23.75 -3.06
CA LEU A 17 -22.46 22.49 -2.64
C LEU A 17 -23.70 22.85 -1.81
N ALA A 18 -24.77 23.30 -2.47
CA ALA A 18 -26.11 23.34 -1.90
C ALA A 18 -26.77 21.97 -2.08
N GLY A 19 -26.31 20.96 -1.33
CA GLY A 19 -26.98 19.70 -1.05
C GLY A 19 -27.24 19.64 0.45
N GLN A 20 -28.38 19.17 0.88
CA GLN A 20 -28.71 19.00 2.30
C GLN A 20 -27.58 18.16 2.93
N ASP A 21 -26.91 18.74 3.93
CA ASP A 21 -25.81 18.09 4.65
C ASP A 21 -26.41 16.96 5.49
N GLU A 22 -26.42 15.75 4.95
CA GLU A 22 -26.94 14.53 5.60
C GLU A 22 -26.00 14.04 6.73
N GLY A 23 -25.02 14.84 7.10
CA GLY A 23 -24.04 14.54 8.14
C GLY A 23 -22.74 13.92 7.59
N THR A 24 -21.88 13.49 8.48
CA THR A 24 -20.53 13.04 8.19
C THR A 24 -20.32 11.57 8.59
N VAL A 25 -19.47 10.87 7.86
CA VAL A 25 -18.85 9.62 8.26
C VAL A 25 -17.35 9.87 8.48
N LEU A 26 -16.89 9.72 9.71
CA LEU A 26 -15.49 9.83 10.09
C LEU A 26 -14.86 8.43 10.09
N VAL A 27 -13.89 8.19 9.22
CA VAL A 27 -13.17 6.92 9.13
C VAL A 27 -11.77 7.09 9.72
N LEU A 28 -11.36 6.25 10.63
CA LEU A 28 -10.02 6.23 11.20
C LEU A 28 -9.15 5.17 10.51
N ARG A 29 -8.09 5.61 9.81
CA ARG A 29 -7.02 4.77 9.27
C ARG A 29 -5.70 5.56 9.25
N ALA A 30 -5.23 5.98 10.41
CA ALA A 30 -4.05 6.83 10.58
C ALA A 30 -2.75 6.00 10.57
N LEU A 31 -2.51 5.27 9.47
CA LEU A 31 -1.42 4.33 9.25
C LEU A 31 -0.73 4.61 7.90
N GLY A 32 0.24 3.78 7.53
CA GLY A 32 1.01 3.93 6.30
C GLY A 32 0.23 3.66 5.02
N LEU A 33 0.92 3.82 3.88
CA LEU A 33 0.36 3.67 2.54
C LEU A 33 -0.25 2.27 2.31
N GLY A 34 0.45 1.20 2.71
CA GLY A 34 -0.05 -0.17 2.53
C GLY A 34 -1.36 -0.40 3.27
N ASP A 35 -1.43 0.05 4.52
CA ASP A 35 -2.66 0.01 5.33
C ASP A 35 -3.81 0.80 4.69
N ALA A 36 -3.51 1.98 4.17
CA ALA A 36 -4.51 2.83 3.52
C ALA A 36 -5.07 2.16 2.25
N LEU A 37 -4.20 1.54 1.45
CA LEU A 37 -4.59 0.83 0.24
C LEU A 37 -5.45 -0.41 0.55
N THR A 38 -5.10 -1.20 1.56
CA THR A 38 -5.93 -2.35 1.96
C THR A 38 -7.32 -1.94 2.45
N ALA A 39 -7.52 -0.68 2.86
CA ALA A 39 -8.81 -0.14 3.25
C ALA A 39 -9.64 0.44 2.09
N VAL A 40 -9.09 0.58 0.87
CA VAL A 40 -9.80 1.13 -0.30
C VAL A 40 -11.16 0.45 -0.55
N PRO A 41 -11.27 -0.89 -0.54
CA PRO A 41 -12.56 -1.55 -0.69
C PRO A 41 -13.57 -1.14 0.38
N ALA A 42 -13.11 -1.05 1.64
CA ALA A 42 -13.96 -0.64 2.76
C ALA A 42 -14.40 0.83 2.65
N LEU A 43 -13.52 1.74 2.17
CA LEU A 43 -13.89 3.15 1.91
C LEU A 43 -15.01 3.24 0.85
N ARG A 44 -14.93 2.44 -0.22
CA ARG A 44 -16.00 2.33 -1.22
C ARG A 44 -17.28 1.73 -0.61
N GLY A 45 -17.14 0.76 0.28
CA GLY A 45 -18.24 0.22 1.07
C GLY A 45 -18.90 1.28 1.98
N VAL A 46 -18.10 2.10 2.66
CA VAL A 46 -18.60 3.22 3.48
C VAL A 46 -19.45 4.17 2.65
N ARG A 47 -19.01 4.54 1.44
CA ARG A 47 -19.82 5.38 0.55
C ARG A 47 -21.16 4.72 0.15
N ARG A 48 -21.19 3.38 0.01
CA ARG A 48 -22.42 2.62 -0.28
C ARG A 48 -23.35 2.52 0.93
N ALA A 49 -22.79 2.43 2.15
CA ALA A 49 -23.58 2.36 3.37
C ALA A 49 -24.27 3.69 3.71
N TRP A 50 -23.63 4.80 3.41
CA TRP A 50 -24.13 6.16 3.72
C TRP A 50 -24.07 7.06 2.47
N PRO A 51 -24.93 6.79 1.46
CA PRO A 51 -24.99 7.64 0.28
C PRO A 51 -25.49 9.04 0.69
N GLY A 52 -24.78 10.08 0.23
CA GLY A 52 -25.10 11.47 0.56
C GLY A 52 -24.34 12.05 1.77
N ARG A 53 -23.79 11.22 2.67
CA ARG A 53 -22.92 11.72 3.74
C ARG A 53 -21.50 12.01 3.25
N ARG A 54 -20.88 13.04 3.80
CA ARG A 54 -19.46 13.33 3.56
C ARG A 54 -18.60 12.27 4.26
N VAL A 55 -17.64 11.71 3.55
CA VAL A 55 -16.67 10.75 4.09
C VAL A 55 -15.36 11.48 4.38
N LEU A 56 -15.03 11.62 5.66
CA LEU A 56 -13.76 12.18 6.11
C LEU A 56 -12.84 11.07 6.59
N LEU A 57 -11.59 11.09 6.15
CA LEU A 57 -10.58 10.11 6.54
C LEU A 57 -9.58 10.73 7.52
N ALA A 58 -9.53 10.20 8.73
CA ALA A 58 -8.47 10.49 9.70
C ALA A 58 -7.24 9.64 9.33
N ALA A 59 -6.24 10.27 8.70
CA ALA A 59 -5.05 9.65 8.14
C ALA A 59 -3.87 10.65 8.09
N PRO A 60 -2.62 10.18 7.85
CA PRO A 60 -1.52 11.06 7.46
C PRO A 60 -1.92 11.90 6.24
N GLU A 61 -1.60 13.19 6.27
CA GLU A 61 -2.09 14.18 5.30
C GLU A 61 -1.74 13.83 3.86
N GLU A 62 -0.51 13.35 3.61
CA GLU A 62 -0.06 12.95 2.28
C GLU A 62 -0.89 11.78 1.73
N VAL A 63 -1.08 10.73 2.53
CA VAL A 63 -1.84 9.53 2.14
C VAL A 63 -3.32 9.85 1.99
N GLY A 64 -3.90 10.56 2.98
CA GLY A 64 -5.31 10.96 2.95
C GLY A 64 -5.61 11.91 1.80
N GLY A 65 -4.72 12.89 1.54
CA GLY A 65 -4.83 13.82 0.42
C GLY A 65 -4.84 13.11 -0.93
N TRP A 66 -3.94 12.16 -1.12
CA TRP A 66 -3.92 11.35 -2.34
C TRP A 66 -5.20 10.52 -2.52
N LEU A 67 -5.72 9.87 -1.46
CA LEU A 67 -6.99 9.13 -1.53
C LEU A 67 -8.19 10.05 -1.81
N ARG A 68 -8.18 11.29 -1.29
CA ARG A 68 -9.18 12.32 -1.64
C ARG A 68 -9.11 12.69 -3.12
N ASP A 69 -7.92 12.89 -3.65
CA ASP A 69 -7.71 13.27 -5.05
C ASP A 69 -8.12 12.13 -6.02
N LEU A 70 -8.07 10.88 -5.54
CA LEU A 70 -8.67 9.71 -6.22
C LEU A 70 -10.20 9.62 -6.06
N GLY A 71 -10.85 10.54 -5.34
CA GLY A 71 -12.30 10.55 -5.12
C GLY A 71 -12.80 9.46 -4.15
N LEU A 72 -11.92 8.83 -3.38
CA LEU A 72 -12.29 7.79 -2.43
C LEU A 72 -12.90 8.35 -1.14
N VAL A 73 -12.49 9.55 -0.74
CA VAL A 73 -13.00 10.30 0.40
C VAL A 73 -13.24 11.75 0.03
N ASP A 74 -14.01 12.51 0.83
CA ASP A 74 -14.34 13.91 0.55
C ASP A 74 -13.41 14.90 1.25
N GLY A 75 -12.71 14.44 2.29
CA GLY A 75 -11.79 15.28 3.05
C GLY A 75 -10.88 14.45 3.93
N VAL A 76 -9.86 15.12 4.47
CA VAL A 76 -8.85 14.53 5.34
C VAL A 76 -8.90 15.25 6.68
N VAL A 77 -8.88 14.48 7.75
CA VAL A 77 -8.57 14.92 9.09
C VAL A 77 -7.12 14.51 9.36
N PRO A 78 -6.16 15.43 9.41
CA PRO A 78 -4.77 15.08 9.63
C PRO A 78 -4.61 14.29 10.94
N ALA A 79 -4.12 13.05 10.84
CA ALA A 79 -3.93 12.17 11.97
C ALA A 79 -2.72 11.27 11.77
N GLN A 80 -2.01 11.00 12.85
CA GLN A 80 -0.88 10.09 12.86
C GLN A 80 -0.97 9.16 14.07
N GLY A 81 -1.08 7.87 13.80
CA GLY A 81 -1.28 6.87 14.85
C GLY A 81 -2.60 7.07 15.59
N LEU A 82 -2.54 7.02 16.91
CA LEU A 82 -3.70 7.07 17.81
C LEU A 82 -3.75 8.34 18.67
N ALA A 83 -3.22 9.44 18.15
CA ALA A 83 -3.37 10.75 18.79
C ALA A 83 -4.86 11.21 18.73
N PRO A 84 -5.30 12.04 19.69
CA PRO A 84 -6.63 12.63 19.64
C PRO A 84 -6.86 13.41 18.34
N LEU A 85 -8.08 13.31 17.79
CA LEU A 85 -8.45 14.00 16.55
C LEU A 85 -8.93 15.42 16.85
N ALA A 86 -8.38 16.40 16.13
CA ALA A 86 -8.72 17.83 16.30
C ALA A 86 -9.87 18.31 15.37
N TRP A 87 -10.46 17.43 14.55
CA TRP A 87 -11.44 17.78 13.51
C TRP A 87 -12.76 18.40 14.03
N VAL A 88 -13.15 18.11 15.29
CA VAL A 88 -14.40 18.61 15.90
C VAL A 88 -14.35 20.14 16.03
N GLU A 89 -13.20 20.70 16.36
CA GLU A 89 -13.01 22.15 16.51
C GLU A 89 -13.11 22.90 15.17
N GLU A 90 -12.61 22.31 14.07
CA GLU A 90 -12.69 22.90 12.73
C GLU A 90 -14.12 22.87 12.15
N SER A 91 -14.88 21.82 12.44
CA SER A 91 -16.29 21.70 11.99
C SER A 91 -17.19 22.76 12.64
N GLU A 92 -17.00 23.06 13.92
CA GLU A 92 -17.72 24.12 14.64
C GLU A 92 -17.34 25.51 14.10
N ALA A 93 -16.07 25.71 13.77
CA ALA A 93 -15.58 27.00 13.29
C ALA A 93 -16.08 27.35 11.88
N VAL A 94 -16.33 26.35 11.02
CA VAL A 94 -16.74 26.57 9.61
C VAL A 94 -18.25 26.72 9.46
N THR A 95 -19.08 26.05 10.26
CA THR A 95 -20.53 26.01 10.05
C THR A 95 -21.35 26.76 11.11
N GLY A 96 -20.79 27.06 12.27
CA GLY A 96 -21.50 27.69 13.39
C GLY A 96 -22.71 26.91 13.92
N ALA A 97 -22.92 25.69 13.43
CA ALA A 97 -23.93 24.76 13.88
C ALA A 97 -23.25 23.60 14.62
N ALA A 98 -23.84 23.17 15.74
CA ALA A 98 -23.41 21.91 16.35
C ALA A 98 -23.49 20.81 15.30
N PRO A 99 -22.43 19.97 15.10
CA PRO A 99 -22.46 18.93 14.08
C PRO A 99 -23.68 18.03 14.34
N SER A 100 -24.56 17.92 13.33
CA SER A 100 -25.57 16.86 13.31
C SER A 100 -24.80 15.54 13.41
N GLY A 101 -25.12 14.69 14.37
CA GLY A 101 -24.38 13.51 14.75
C GLY A 101 -23.68 12.80 13.59
N HIS A 102 -22.43 12.38 13.81
CA HIS A 102 -21.64 11.68 12.79
C HIS A 102 -21.55 10.18 13.07
N VAL A 103 -21.25 9.42 12.03
CA VAL A 103 -20.91 8.00 12.14
C VAL A 103 -19.39 7.86 12.20
N ALA A 104 -18.89 7.13 13.18
CA ALA A 104 -17.46 6.81 13.28
C ALA A 104 -17.19 5.38 12.84
N VAL A 105 -16.24 5.18 11.91
CA VAL A 105 -15.86 3.87 11.38
C VAL A 105 -14.39 3.60 11.71
N ASN A 106 -14.11 2.52 12.45
CA ASN A 106 -12.77 2.13 12.83
C ASN A 106 -12.17 1.11 11.86
N LEU A 107 -11.36 1.58 10.92
CA LEU A 107 -10.53 0.74 10.04
C LEU A 107 -9.06 0.66 10.50
N HIS A 108 -8.75 1.03 11.76
CA HIS A 108 -7.38 1.13 12.27
C HIS A 108 -6.94 -0.12 13.03
N GLY A 109 -7.84 -0.77 13.75
CA GLY A 109 -7.50 -1.94 14.56
C GLY A 109 -8.67 -2.46 15.40
N SER A 110 -8.39 -3.49 16.21
CA SER A 110 -9.39 -4.14 17.07
C SER A 110 -9.70 -3.40 18.38
N GLY A 111 -9.08 -2.23 18.62
CA GLY A 111 -9.19 -1.48 19.89
C GLY A 111 -8.19 -1.99 20.96
N PRO A 112 -8.28 -1.51 22.22
CA PRO A 112 -9.19 -0.46 22.72
C PRO A 112 -8.80 0.96 22.33
N GLN A 113 -7.52 1.22 21.98
CA GLN A 113 -7.01 2.59 21.77
C GLN A 113 -7.69 3.27 20.58
N SER A 114 -7.77 2.60 19.43
CA SER A 114 -8.42 3.13 18.22
C SER A 114 -9.94 3.38 18.44
N HIS A 115 -10.60 2.55 19.25
CA HIS A 115 -11.98 2.78 19.62
C HIS A 115 -12.14 4.05 20.44
N ARG A 116 -11.23 4.27 21.41
CA ARG A 116 -11.27 5.46 22.28
C ARG A 116 -11.10 6.74 21.48
N VAL A 117 -10.14 6.78 20.53
CA VAL A 117 -9.94 7.94 19.65
C VAL A 117 -11.24 8.35 18.95
N LEU A 118 -12.04 7.37 18.47
CA LEU A 118 -13.32 7.65 17.82
C LEU A 118 -14.44 7.97 18.83
N LEU A 119 -14.50 7.28 19.95
CA LEU A 119 -15.51 7.57 20.98
C LEU A 119 -15.37 8.97 21.57
N ASP A 120 -14.14 9.48 21.68
CA ASP A 120 -13.85 10.83 22.17
C ASP A 120 -14.39 11.93 21.23
N THR A 121 -14.73 11.60 19.97
CA THR A 121 -15.42 12.51 19.04
C THR A 121 -16.95 12.56 19.25
N ALA A 122 -17.49 11.84 20.23
CA ALA A 122 -18.92 11.74 20.55
C ALA A 122 -19.83 11.39 19.36
N PRO A 123 -19.56 10.27 18.62
CA PRO A 123 -20.35 9.87 17.46
C PRO A 123 -21.75 9.39 17.86
N GLU A 124 -22.75 9.56 16.99
CA GLU A 124 -24.09 8.96 17.14
C GLU A 124 -24.08 7.43 16.91
N GLN A 125 -23.16 6.96 16.07
CA GLN A 125 -22.98 5.55 15.75
C GLN A 125 -21.50 5.23 15.61
N VAL A 126 -21.09 4.06 16.13
CA VAL A 126 -19.75 3.50 15.95
C VAL A 126 -19.84 2.19 15.20
N VAL A 127 -19.03 2.06 14.14
CA VAL A 127 -18.81 0.82 13.39
C VAL A 127 -17.38 0.37 13.66
N ALA A 128 -17.24 -0.67 14.46
CA ALA A 128 -15.92 -1.18 14.88
C ALA A 128 -16.05 -2.68 15.24
N TYR A 129 -14.91 -3.34 15.40
CA TYR A 129 -14.87 -4.69 15.95
C TYR A 129 -15.33 -4.71 17.41
N ALA A 130 -15.99 -5.80 17.82
CA ALA A 130 -16.55 -5.92 19.15
C ALA A 130 -15.47 -5.78 20.24
N LEU A 131 -15.74 -4.93 21.22
CA LEU A 131 -14.89 -4.77 22.42
C LEU A 131 -15.79 -4.54 23.64
N ARG A 132 -15.98 -5.60 24.44
CA ARG A 132 -16.89 -5.56 25.62
C ARG A 132 -16.50 -4.49 26.63
N GLU A 133 -15.21 -4.32 26.86
CA GLU A 133 -14.67 -3.36 27.84
C GLU A 133 -14.96 -1.91 27.46
N ALA A 134 -15.09 -1.62 26.17
CA ALA A 134 -15.44 -0.30 25.65
C ALA A 134 -16.96 -0.15 25.36
N GLY A 135 -17.76 -1.19 25.60
CA GLY A 135 -19.18 -1.19 25.27
C GLY A 135 -19.47 -1.16 23.77
N VAL A 136 -18.49 -1.48 22.92
CA VAL A 136 -18.63 -1.45 21.46
C VAL A 136 -19.12 -2.81 20.97
N ALA A 137 -20.26 -2.80 20.28
CA ALA A 137 -20.81 -3.95 19.58
C ALA A 137 -20.30 -4.01 18.14
N GLY A 138 -20.11 -5.24 17.61
CA GLY A 138 -19.64 -5.45 16.24
C GLY A 138 -19.27 -6.91 16.00
N PRO A 139 -18.70 -7.25 14.83
CA PRO A 139 -18.18 -8.58 14.58
C PRO A 139 -16.96 -8.87 15.46
N GLY A 140 -16.64 -10.15 15.68
CA GLY A 140 -15.41 -10.56 16.35
C GLY A 140 -14.19 -10.28 15.48
N TRP A 141 -13.07 -9.93 16.10
CA TRP A 141 -11.79 -9.84 15.42
C TRP A 141 -11.25 -11.24 15.09
N ASP A 142 -10.83 -11.44 13.85
CA ASP A 142 -10.13 -12.63 13.40
C ASP A 142 -8.68 -12.24 13.05
N PRO A 143 -7.67 -12.71 13.78
CA PRO A 143 -6.28 -12.36 13.53
C PRO A 143 -5.73 -12.95 12.22
N ASP A 144 -6.28 -14.06 11.75
CA ASP A 144 -5.78 -14.77 10.57
C ASP A 144 -6.47 -14.33 9.26
N GLU A 145 -7.45 -13.44 9.35
CA GLU A 145 -8.19 -12.92 8.20
C GLU A 145 -7.32 -11.96 7.38
N HIS A 146 -7.40 -12.09 6.06
CA HIS A 146 -6.72 -11.16 5.15
C HIS A 146 -7.18 -9.72 5.39
N GLU A 147 -6.24 -8.76 5.39
CA GLU A 147 -6.50 -7.37 5.79
C GLU A 147 -7.62 -6.71 4.97
N VAL A 148 -7.67 -6.94 3.67
CA VAL A 148 -8.77 -6.45 2.80
C VAL A 148 -10.12 -7.03 3.19
N ASP A 149 -10.19 -8.35 3.41
CA ASP A 149 -11.44 -9.01 3.76
C ASP A 149 -11.96 -8.58 5.14
N ARG A 150 -11.04 -8.41 6.08
CA ARG A 150 -11.31 -7.89 7.42
C ARG A 150 -12.09 -6.58 7.36
N TRP A 151 -11.59 -5.60 6.65
CA TRP A 151 -12.25 -4.30 6.57
C TRP A 151 -13.54 -4.34 5.76
N CYS A 152 -13.59 -5.14 4.69
CA CYS A 152 -14.82 -5.40 3.96
C CYS A 152 -15.89 -6.04 4.85
N ARG A 153 -15.53 -7.06 5.63
CA ARG A 153 -16.47 -7.73 6.56
C ARG A 153 -17.03 -6.74 7.58
N LEU A 154 -16.17 -5.90 8.16
CA LEU A 154 -16.62 -4.89 9.12
C LEU A 154 -17.66 -3.95 8.50
N VAL A 155 -17.36 -3.34 7.36
CA VAL A 155 -18.22 -2.34 6.72
C VAL A 155 -19.50 -2.97 6.16
N THR A 156 -19.45 -4.22 5.72
CA THR A 156 -20.62 -4.98 5.27
C THR A 156 -21.64 -5.15 6.40
N THR A 157 -21.23 -5.28 7.67
CA THR A 157 -22.16 -5.34 8.80
C THR A 157 -22.97 -4.05 8.99
N ALA A 158 -22.48 -2.93 8.45
CA ALA A 158 -23.17 -1.64 8.46
C ALA A 158 -23.94 -1.36 7.14
N GLY A 159 -24.09 -2.36 6.27
CA GLY A 159 -24.81 -2.23 5.00
C GLY A 159 -23.95 -1.82 3.81
N GLY A 160 -22.65 -1.61 4.00
CA GLY A 160 -21.69 -1.23 2.95
C GLY A 160 -21.05 -2.43 2.27
N ALA A 161 -21.76 -3.13 1.40
CA ALA A 161 -21.20 -4.25 0.68
C ALA A 161 -19.95 -3.85 -0.09
N CYS A 162 -18.86 -4.60 0.08
CA CYS A 162 -17.59 -4.47 -0.67
C CYS A 162 -16.90 -5.83 -0.78
N SER A 163 -15.97 -5.91 -1.71
CA SER A 163 -15.18 -7.10 -1.99
C SER A 163 -13.75 -6.73 -2.36
N ARG A 164 -12.89 -7.72 -2.51
CA ARG A 164 -11.51 -7.53 -2.97
C ARG A 164 -11.43 -6.78 -4.30
N GLU A 165 -12.39 -6.99 -5.21
CA GLU A 165 -12.42 -6.32 -6.52
C GLU A 165 -12.54 -4.78 -6.41
N ASP A 166 -13.11 -4.30 -5.31
CA ASP A 166 -13.16 -2.86 -5.00
C ASP A 166 -11.77 -2.26 -4.69
N LEU A 167 -10.71 -3.07 -4.62
CA LEU A 167 -9.34 -2.58 -4.46
C LEU A 167 -8.80 -1.89 -5.71
N ARG A 168 -9.32 -2.24 -6.90
CA ARG A 168 -8.80 -1.69 -8.16
C ARG A 168 -8.85 -0.17 -8.19
N LEU A 169 -7.70 0.40 -8.52
CA LEU A 169 -7.58 1.79 -8.95
C LEU A 169 -7.59 1.85 -10.48
N ASP A 170 -7.89 3.03 -11.02
CA ASP A 170 -7.95 3.21 -12.46
C ASP A 170 -6.56 2.94 -13.07
N PRO A 171 -6.44 1.98 -14.00
CA PRO A 171 -5.17 1.64 -14.60
C PRO A 171 -4.72 2.79 -15.51
N PRO A 172 -3.39 2.96 -15.72
CA PRO A 172 -2.89 3.92 -16.68
C PRO A 172 -3.30 3.55 -18.11
N ALA A 173 -3.39 4.54 -18.99
CA ALA A 173 -3.75 4.33 -20.39
C ALA A 173 -2.77 3.40 -21.14
N SER A 174 -1.52 3.36 -20.71
CA SER A 174 -0.50 2.45 -21.24
C SER A 174 0.57 2.18 -20.17
N ARG A 175 1.18 1.01 -20.22
CA ARG A 175 2.37 0.71 -19.41
C ARG A 175 3.64 1.20 -20.12
N GLY A 176 4.58 1.69 -19.32
CA GLY A 176 5.93 2.03 -19.77
C GLY A 176 6.78 0.77 -20.03
N ARG A 177 8.07 0.99 -20.28
CA ARG A 177 9.05 -0.09 -20.51
C ARG A 177 9.93 -0.37 -19.28
N HIS A 178 9.82 0.46 -18.24
CA HIS A 178 10.66 0.38 -17.05
C HIS A 178 10.16 -0.69 -16.08
N VAL A 179 11.10 -1.15 -15.26
CA VAL A 179 10.88 -2.03 -14.11
C VAL A 179 11.19 -1.23 -12.85
N VAL A 180 10.34 -1.35 -11.84
CA VAL A 180 10.57 -0.73 -10.53
C VAL A 180 11.23 -1.76 -9.61
N VAL A 181 12.32 -1.36 -8.95
CA VAL A 181 12.93 -2.07 -7.83
C VAL A 181 12.80 -1.19 -6.59
N HIS A 182 12.10 -1.69 -5.55
CA HIS A 182 11.90 -0.95 -4.30
C HIS A 182 12.50 -1.75 -3.13
N PRO A 183 13.75 -1.42 -2.72
CA PRO A 183 14.46 -2.18 -1.69
C PRO A 183 14.06 -1.80 -0.27
N GLY A 184 13.31 -0.69 -0.11
CA GLY A 184 12.90 -0.13 1.17
C GLY A 184 11.81 -0.91 1.87
N ALA A 185 11.77 -0.80 3.19
CA ALA A 185 10.67 -1.24 4.05
C ALA A 185 10.74 -0.51 5.40
N SER A 186 9.62 -0.44 6.13
CA SER A 186 9.53 0.28 7.41
C SER A 186 10.36 -0.34 8.53
N SER A 187 10.75 -1.62 8.43
CA SER A 187 11.56 -2.30 9.45
C SER A 187 12.65 -3.17 8.82
N GLY A 188 13.71 -3.44 9.58
CA GLY A 188 14.82 -4.30 9.14
C GLY A 188 14.38 -5.73 8.79
N SER A 189 13.43 -6.28 9.56
CA SER A 189 12.91 -7.63 9.34
C SER A 189 12.22 -7.83 7.99
N ARG A 190 11.82 -6.74 7.33
CA ARG A 190 11.18 -6.74 6.01
C ARG A 190 12.10 -6.22 4.90
N ARG A 191 13.38 -5.93 5.19
CA ARG A 191 14.36 -5.44 4.20
C ARG A 191 15.21 -6.59 3.70
N TRP A 192 14.97 -7.02 2.47
CA TRP A 192 15.86 -7.96 1.78
C TRP A 192 17.21 -7.28 1.49
N PRO A 193 18.34 -8.01 1.52
CA PRO A 193 19.68 -7.39 1.40
C PRO A 193 19.88 -6.56 0.13
N ALA A 194 20.53 -5.40 0.27
CA ALA A 194 20.76 -4.44 -0.81
C ALA A 194 21.57 -5.04 -1.98
N ASP A 195 22.58 -5.85 -1.68
CA ASP A 195 23.42 -6.55 -2.66
C ASP A 195 22.61 -7.54 -3.50
N ARG A 196 21.61 -8.16 -2.91
CA ARG A 196 20.68 -9.06 -3.63
C ARG A 196 19.74 -8.27 -4.54
N PHE A 197 19.19 -7.13 -4.09
CA PHE A 197 18.40 -6.23 -4.95
C PHE A 197 19.27 -5.67 -6.08
N ALA A 198 20.53 -5.34 -5.82
CA ALA A 198 21.48 -4.89 -6.84
C ALA A 198 21.72 -5.98 -7.91
N ALA A 199 21.87 -7.24 -7.49
CA ALA A 199 22.02 -8.36 -8.42
C ALA A 199 20.79 -8.54 -9.32
N VAL A 200 19.57 -8.40 -8.77
CA VAL A 200 18.32 -8.43 -9.55
C VAL A 200 18.25 -7.24 -10.51
N ALA A 201 18.54 -6.02 -10.04
CA ALA A 201 18.52 -4.82 -10.88
C ALA A 201 19.51 -4.92 -12.06
N ARG A 202 20.71 -5.45 -11.79
CA ARG A 202 21.72 -5.73 -12.80
C ARG A 202 21.23 -6.74 -13.84
N ASP A 203 20.65 -7.87 -13.41
CA ASP A 203 20.15 -8.89 -14.31
C ASP A 203 19.07 -8.36 -15.24
N LEU A 204 18.14 -7.58 -14.71
CA LEU A 204 17.06 -6.95 -15.48
C LEU A 204 17.61 -5.90 -16.46
N ALA A 205 18.59 -5.09 -16.05
CA ALA A 205 19.24 -4.12 -16.94
C ALA A 205 20.04 -4.82 -18.04
N ALA A 206 20.77 -5.89 -17.71
CA ALA A 206 21.47 -6.71 -18.71
C ALA A 206 20.51 -7.35 -19.73
N ALA A 207 19.26 -7.62 -19.32
CA ALA A 207 18.19 -8.09 -20.23
C ALA A 207 17.52 -6.96 -21.04
N GLY A 208 18.03 -5.72 -20.97
CA GLY A 208 17.53 -4.57 -21.74
C GLY A 208 16.37 -3.81 -21.12
N HIS A 209 16.09 -4.00 -19.83
CA HIS A 209 15.05 -3.25 -19.14
C HIS A 209 15.63 -2.01 -18.44
N ASP A 210 14.95 -0.87 -18.55
CA ASP A 210 15.25 0.30 -17.73
C ASP A 210 14.75 0.06 -16.30
N VAL A 211 15.64 0.07 -15.33
CA VAL A 211 15.36 -0.16 -13.92
C VAL A 211 15.32 1.17 -13.18
N VAL A 212 14.21 1.44 -12.50
CA VAL A 212 14.03 2.60 -11.60
C VAL A 212 14.04 2.10 -10.16
N VAL A 213 15.07 2.46 -9.41
CA VAL A 213 15.18 2.14 -7.98
C VAL A 213 14.47 3.24 -7.20
N THR A 214 13.42 2.86 -6.44
CA THR A 214 12.59 3.79 -5.69
C THR A 214 12.76 3.61 -4.19
N GLY A 215 12.58 4.69 -3.43
CA GLY A 215 12.64 4.70 -1.97
C GLY A 215 12.21 6.04 -1.40
N GLY A 216 11.86 6.07 -0.12
CA GLY A 216 11.59 7.31 0.60
C GLY A 216 12.86 8.16 0.84
N PRO A 217 12.72 9.38 1.38
CA PRO A 217 13.86 10.23 1.71
C PRO A 217 14.88 9.59 2.65
N ASP A 218 14.42 8.75 3.58
CA ASP A 218 15.25 8.04 4.56
C ASP A 218 15.93 6.80 3.98
N GLU A 219 15.57 6.41 2.75
CA GLU A 219 16.09 5.22 2.07
C GLU A 219 17.09 5.55 0.96
N ARG A 220 17.50 6.83 0.83
CA ARG A 220 18.45 7.28 -0.22
C ARG A 220 19.75 6.51 -0.21
N ASP A 221 20.37 6.31 0.96
CA ASP A 221 21.64 5.60 1.08
C ASP A 221 21.50 4.11 0.68
N LEU A 222 20.36 3.49 1.02
CA LEU A 222 20.04 2.13 0.62
C LEU A 222 19.92 2.02 -0.90
N CYS A 223 19.14 2.90 -1.51
CA CYS A 223 18.89 2.90 -2.95
C CYS A 223 20.17 3.24 -3.74
N ALA A 224 20.95 4.22 -3.29
CA ALA A 224 22.23 4.57 -3.90
C ALA A 224 23.22 3.39 -3.89
N ARG A 225 23.26 2.57 -2.82
CA ARG A 225 24.04 1.33 -2.79
C ARG A 225 23.56 0.35 -3.86
N VAL A 226 22.25 0.09 -3.93
CA VAL A 226 21.66 -0.82 -4.94
C VAL A 226 22.06 -0.38 -6.36
N VAL A 227 21.93 0.91 -6.66
CA VAL A 227 22.31 1.45 -7.99
C VAL A 227 23.81 1.33 -8.25
N THR A 228 24.65 1.71 -7.28
CA THR A 228 26.09 1.64 -7.43
C THR A 228 26.58 0.21 -7.67
N ASP A 229 26.12 -0.74 -6.85
CA ASP A 229 26.53 -2.15 -6.94
C ASP A 229 26.01 -2.81 -8.23
N ALA A 230 24.81 -2.44 -8.69
CA ALA A 230 24.26 -2.92 -9.95
C ALA A 230 25.04 -2.40 -11.16
N THR A 231 25.37 -1.11 -11.21
CA THR A 231 26.07 -0.46 -12.34
C THR A 231 27.53 -0.84 -12.44
N ALA A 232 28.26 -0.90 -11.33
CA ALA A 232 29.66 -1.34 -11.32
C ALA A 232 29.84 -2.73 -11.95
N SER A 233 28.96 -3.65 -11.62
CA SER A 233 29.02 -5.02 -12.16
C SER A 233 28.54 -5.13 -13.62
N LEU A 234 27.70 -4.21 -14.12
CA LEU A 234 27.33 -4.14 -15.54
C LEU A 234 28.52 -3.75 -16.42
N GLU A 235 29.32 -2.76 -15.98
CA GLU A 235 30.50 -2.29 -16.70
C GLU A 235 31.56 -3.41 -16.84
N GLU A 236 31.71 -4.25 -15.80
CA GLU A 236 32.64 -5.38 -15.84
C GLU A 236 32.21 -6.51 -16.79
N THR A 237 30.90 -6.72 -16.93
CA THR A 237 30.38 -7.93 -17.61
C THR A 237 30.08 -7.69 -19.10
N THR A 238 29.68 -6.49 -19.49
CA THR A 238 29.08 -6.27 -20.81
C THR A 238 29.94 -5.53 -21.80
N GLY A 239 31.15 -5.13 -21.56
CA GLY A 239 31.94 -4.40 -22.57
C GLY A 239 31.05 -3.75 -23.63
N VAL A 240 30.36 -2.65 -23.28
CA VAL A 240 29.49 -1.78 -24.10
C VAL A 240 28.83 -2.48 -25.30
N THR A 241 27.70 -3.14 -25.11
CA THR A 241 26.79 -3.52 -26.19
C THR A 241 25.55 -2.66 -26.13
N GLU A 242 25.07 -2.16 -27.26
CA GLU A 242 24.00 -1.15 -27.44
C GLU A 242 22.60 -1.57 -26.92
N THR A 243 22.46 -2.69 -26.21
CA THR A 243 21.18 -3.28 -25.79
C THR A 243 20.97 -3.41 -24.30
N THR A 244 21.85 -2.87 -23.46
CA THR A 244 21.65 -2.86 -22.00
C THR A 244 20.72 -1.72 -21.59
N GLY A 245 19.75 -2.03 -20.70
CA GLY A 245 18.95 -1.01 -20.03
C GLY A 245 19.74 -0.20 -19.00
N THR A 246 19.12 0.79 -18.44
CA THR A 246 19.71 1.68 -17.43
C THR A 246 19.27 1.30 -16.03
N VAL A 247 20.08 1.67 -15.00
CA VAL A 247 19.68 1.62 -13.59
C VAL A 247 19.71 3.05 -13.05
N THR A 248 18.55 3.56 -12.63
CA THR A 248 18.38 4.95 -12.20
C THR A 248 17.90 5.02 -10.76
N ASP A 249 18.48 5.93 -9.97
CA ASP A 249 18.05 6.24 -8.60
C ASP A 249 16.97 7.32 -8.60
N ALA A 250 15.79 6.99 -8.06
CA ALA A 250 14.68 7.90 -7.86
C ALA A 250 14.31 8.09 -6.37
N ALA A 251 15.13 7.60 -5.45
CA ALA A 251 14.86 7.65 -4.02
C ALA A 251 14.76 9.09 -3.49
N GLY A 252 13.72 9.38 -2.75
CA GLY A 252 13.45 10.68 -2.15
C GLY A 252 13.23 11.82 -3.14
N THR A 253 12.95 11.52 -4.43
CA THR A 253 12.64 12.52 -5.46
C THR A 253 11.16 12.47 -5.89
N LEU A 254 10.45 11.41 -5.55
CA LEU A 254 9.05 11.20 -5.88
C LEU A 254 8.18 11.49 -4.66
N ASP A 255 7.15 12.31 -4.83
CA ASP A 255 6.02 12.36 -3.91
C ASP A 255 5.10 11.15 -4.13
N LEU A 256 4.07 10.98 -3.30
CA LEU A 256 3.20 9.81 -3.37
C LEU A 256 2.45 9.69 -4.71
N PRO A 257 1.86 10.76 -5.29
CA PRO A 257 1.28 10.70 -6.63
C PRO A 257 2.28 10.26 -7.71
N ALA A 258 3.48 10.82 -7.73
CA ALA A 258 4.52 10.47 -8.70
C ALA A 258 5.02 9.01 -8.51
N LEU A 259 5.16 8.55 -7.27
CA LEU A 259 5.48 7.14 -6.97
C LEU A 259 4.36 6.22 -7.48
N ALA A 260 3.10 6.58 -7.24
CA ALA A 260 1.95 5.82 -7.70
C ALA A 260 1.93 5.72 -9.24
N ASP A 261 2.21 6.81 -9.96
CA ASP A 261 2.31 6.83 -11.42
C ASP A 261 3.45 5.97 -11.95
N VAL A 262 4.63 6.04 -11.33
CA VAL A 262 5.79 5.21 -11.70
C VAL A 262 5.46 3.72 -11.50
N VAL A 263 4.82 3.34 -10.40
CA VAL A 263 4.39 1.96 -10.14
C VAL A 263 3.28 1.54 -11.10
N ALA A 264 2.25 2.37 -11.30
CA ALA A 264 1.14 2.07 -12.19
C ALA A 264 1.57 1.82 -13.63
N THR A 265 2.55 2.60 -14.12
CA THR A 265 3.04 2.51 -15.49
C THR A 265 4.18 1.51 -15.69
N ALA A 266 4.70 0.90 -14.62
CA ALA A 266 5.76 -0.10 -14.72
C ALA A 266 5.31 -1.38 -15.45
N ARG A 267 6.26 -2.06 -16.11
CA ARG A 267 6.05 -3.42 -16.64
C ARG A 267 6.08 -4.47 -15.54
N LEU A 268 6.89 -4.22 -14.51
CA LEU A 268 7.10 -5.10 -13.37
C LEU A 268 7.52 -4.28 -12.15
N VAL A 269 7.13 -4.73 -10.99
CA VAL A 269 7.61 -4.23 -9.68
C VAL A 269 8.28 -5.39 -8.95
N VAL A 270 9.49 -5.16 -8.41
CA VAL A 270 10.17 -6.08 -7.48
C VAL A 270 10.34 -5.36 -6.14
N CYS A 271 9.72 -5.87 -5.09
CA CYS A 271 9.75 -5.21 -3.77
C CYS A 271 9.53 -6.21 -2.63
N GLY A 272 9.77 -5.78 -1.40
CA GLY A 272 9.31 -6.48 -0.20
C GLY A 272 7.82 -6.27 0.09
N ASP A 273 7.36 -6.77 1.25
CA ASP A 273 6.04 -6.49 1.84
C ASP A 273 5.97 -5.02 2.30
N THR A 274 5.55 -4.13 1.40
CA THR A 274 5.54 -2.67 1.58
C THR A 274 4.32 -2.02 0.90
N GLY A 275 4.13 -0.72 1.12
CA GLY A 275 3.09 0.06 0.43
C GLY A 275 3.17 -0.02 -1.10
N VAL A 276 4.36 -0.19 -1.66
CA VAL A 276 4.58 -0.32 -3.12
C VAL A 276 4.01 -1.63 -3.67
N ALA A 277 4.05 -2.73 -2.91
CA ALA A 277 3.39 -3.98 -3.28
C ALA A 277 1.87 -3.81 -3.40
N HIS A 278 1.27 -3.07 -2.47
CA HIS A 278 -0.16 -2.77 -2.50
C HIS A 278 -0.53 -1.80 -3.63
N LEU A 279 0.32 -0.83 -3.98
CA LEU A 279 0.14 -0.01 -5.19
C LEU A 279 0.14 -0.88 -6.45
N ALA A 280 1.13 -1.77 -6.58
CA ALA A 280 1.21 -2.69 -7.73
C ALA A 280 -0.06 -3.54 -7.84
N THR A 281 -0.56 -4.07 -6.71
CA THR A 281 -1.81 -4.83 -6.66
C THR A 281 -3.01 -3.98 -7.09
N ALA A 282 -3.16 -2.78 -6.54
CA ALA A 282 -4.29 -1.91 -6.82
C ALA A 282 -4.35 -1.46 -8.30
N PHE A 283 -3.20 -1.21 -8.93
CA PHE A 283 -3.11 -0.87 -10.36
C PHE A 283 -3.01 -2.09 -11.29
N GLY A 284 -3.01 -3.31 -10.76
CA GLY A 284 -2.81 -4.54 -11.53
C GLY A 284 -1.45 -4.59 -12.22
N THR A 285 -0.43 -3.92 -11.68
CA THR A 285 0.94 -3.97 -12.19
C THR A 285 1.57 -5.30 -11.79
N PRO A 286 2.13 -6.08 -12.73
CA PRO A 286 2.82 -7.32 -12.40
C PRO A 286 3.87 -7.10 -11.31
N SER A 287 3.97 -8.01 -10.34
CA SER A 287 4.94 -7.85 -9.26
C SER A 287 5.54 -9.15 -8.74
N VAL A 288 6.79 -9.08 -8.30
CA VAL A 288 7.44 -10.08 -7.44
C VAL A 288 7.53 -9.47 -6.04
N VAL A 289 6.84 -10.08 -5.08
CA VAL A 289 6.74 -9.58 -3.71
C VAL A 289 7.42 -10.55 -2.74
N LEU A 290 8.38 -10.03 -1.98
CA LEU A 290 9.19 -10.81 -1.04
C LEU A 290 8.63 -10.66 0.36
N PHE A 291 8.20 -11.78 0.95
CA PHE A 291 7.62 -11.81 2.29
C PHE A 291 8.60 -12.36 3.32
N GLY A 292 8.65 -11.73 4.48
CA GLY A 292 9.42 -12.14 5.64
C GLY A 292 8.53 -12.66 6.78
N PRO A 293 8.45 -11.94 7.93
CA PRO A 293 7.73 -12.37 9.11
C PRO A 293 6.20 -12.37 8.96
N THR A 294 5.69 -11.57 8.01
CA THR A 294 4.25 -11.46 7.73
C THR A 294 3.84 -12.55 6.73
N PRO A 295 2.79 -13.34 6.98
CA PRO A 295 2.34 -14.34 6.04
C PRO A 295 1.59 -13.69 4.85
N PRO A 296 1.84 -14.15 3.61
CA PRO A 296 1.11 -13.64 2.44
C PRO A 296 -0.40 -13.85 2.51
N SER A 297 -0.86 -14.83 3.27
CA SER A 297 -2.30 -15.06 3.49
C SER A 297 -3.00 -13.89 4.15
N ALA A 298 -2.29 -13.07 4.93
CA ALA A 298 -2.83 -11.91 5.64
C ALA A 298 -2.67 -10.59 4.85
N TRP A 299 -1.58 -10.44 4.08
CA TRP A 299 -1.18 -9.18 3.46
C TRP A 299 -0.78 -9.28 1.99
N GLY A 300 -0.81 -10.46 1.40
CA GLY A 300 -0.44 -10.65 -0.01
C GLY A 300 -1.36 -9.94 -0.99
N PRO A 301 -1.03 -9.98 -2.28
CA PRO A 301 -1.89 -9.44 -3.33
C PRO A 301 -3.31 -9.99 -3.25
N ALA A 302 -4.29 -9.11 -3.09
CA ALA A 302 -5.68 -9.50 -2.84
C ALA A 302 -6.47 -9.83 -4.12
N ILE A 303 -6.01 -9.31 -5.27
CA ILE A 303 -6.62 -9.47 -6.60
C ILE A 303 -5.57 -9.85 -7.62
N ASP A 304 -5.98 -10.37 -8.77
CA ASP A 304 -5.14 -10.71 -9.93
C ASP A 304 -3.95 -11.62 -9.59
N PRO A 305 -4.14 -12.76 -8.90
CA PRO A 305 -3.03 -13.60 -8.43
C PRO A 305 -2.10 -14.06 -9.55
N GLU A 306 -2.58 -14.11 -10.80
CA GLU A 306 -1.77 -14.46 -11.98
C GLU A 306 -0.75 -13.37 -12.38
N ARG A 307 -0.91 -12.15 -11.86
CA ARG A 307 0.00 -11.02 -12.08
C ARG A 307 1.05 -10.86 -11.01
N HIS A 308 0.95 -11.61 -9.92
CA HIS A 308 1.77 -11.43 -8.74
C HIS A 308 2.43 -12.73 -8.33
N VAL A 309 3.77 -12.76 -8.36
CA VAL A 309 4.53 -13.86 -7.77
C VAL A 309 4.93 -13.48 -6.35
N VAL A 310 4.52 -14.30 -5.39
CA VAL A 310 4.84 -14.12 -3.98
C VAL A 310 5.91 -15.14 -3.58
N LEU A 311 7.05 -14.66 -3.11
CA LEU A 311 8.13 -15.50 -2.58
C LEU A 311 8.12 -15.42 -1.05
N TRP A 312 7.97 -16.58 -0.40
CA TRP A 312 7.90 -16.70 1.05
C TRP A 312 8.39 -18.05 1.55
N HIS A 313 9.37 -18.03 2.44
CA HIS A 313 9.95 -19.23 3.05
C HIS A 313 9.65 -19.34 4.55
N GLY A 314 8.54 -18.71 4.99
CA GLY A 314 8.08 -18.73 6.39
C GLY A 314 7.28 -19.95 6.80
N GLY A 315 7.36 -21.08 6.05
CA GLY A 315 6.58 -22.32 6.27
C GLY A 315 6.40 -22.77 7.73
N ASP A 316 5.91 -23.97 7.97
CA ASP A 316 5.43 -24.52 9.26
C ASP A 316 6.44 -24.58 10.42
N ALA A 317 7.70 -24.21 10.18
CA ALA A 317 8.77 -24.36 11.17
C ALA A 317 8.70 -23.38 12.36
N THR A 318 7.97 -22.24 12.22
CA THR A 318 7.81 -21.26 13.29
C THR A 318 6.33 -21.20 13.71
N PRO A 319 5.99 -21.40 14.99
CA PRO A 319 4.62 -21.25 15.47
C PRO A 319 4.08 -19.85 15.12
N ALA A 320 2.85 -19.78 14.62
CA ALA A 320 2.21 -18.51 14.37
C ALA A 320 2.01 -17.75 15.70
N GLN A 321 2.38 -16.47 15.70
CA GLN A 321 2.07 -15.54 16.79
C GLN A 321 0.65 -14.98 16.59
N PRO A 322 0.04 -14.34 17.62
CA PRO A 322 -1.20 -13.60 17.44
C PRO A 322 -1.10 -12.63 16.27
N GLY A 323 -2.03 -12.68 15.31
CA GLY A 323 -1.98 -11.93 14.07
C GLY A 323 -1.33 -12.66 12.90
N GLY A 324 -1.08 -13.98 13.01
CA GLY A 324 -0.56 -14.81 11.92
C GLY A 324 0.93 -14.62 11.62
N HIS A 325 1.61 -13.66 12.30
CA HIS A 325 3.04 -13.41 12.10
C HIS A 325 3.89 -14.62 12.47
N ARG A 326 4.91 -14.89 11.67
CA ARG A 326 5.90 -15.96 11.89
C ARG A 326 7.23 -15.42 12.44
N GLY A 327 7.29 -14.13 12.75
CA GLY A 327 8.39 -13.39 13.33
C GLY A 327 7.89 -12.04 13.83
N ASP A 328 8.80 -11.16 14.26
CA ASP A 328 8.47 -9.78 14.61
C ASP A 328 8.57 -8.86 13.36
N PRO A 329 7.43 -8.37 12.84
CA PRO A 329 7.44 -7.50 11.65
C PRO A 329 8.06 -6.12 11.90
N HIS A 330 8.38 -5.79 13.16
CA HIS A 330 9.00 -4.54 13.58
C HIS A 330 10.45 -4.68 14.04
N ALA A 331 11.02 -5.91 13.97
CA ALA A 331 12.40 -6.13 14.34
C ALA A 331 13.39 -5.36 13.45
N ALA A 332 14.54 -5.03 14.04
CA ALA A 332 15.63 -4.36 13.32
C ALA A 332 16.41 -5.32 12.42
N ASP A 333 16.49 -6.61 12.80
CA ASP A 333 17.26 -7.62 12.10
C ASP A 333 16.45 -8.28 10.99
N LEU A 334 17.14 -8.69 9.92
CA LEU A 334 16.56 -9.40 8.79
C LEU A 334 15.86 -10.69 9.24
N ASP A 335 14.62 -10.87 8.80
CA ASP A 335 13.86 -12.09 9.08
C ASP A 335 14.43 -13.31 8.32
N GLN A 336 14.43 -14.48 8.97
CA GLN A 336 15.00 -15.70 8.39
C GLN A 336 14.22 -16.21 7.15
N ALA A 337 12.90 -15.99 7.10
CA ALA A 337 12.11 -16.38 5.94
C ALA A 337 12.50 -15.53 4.72
N LEU A 338 12.70 -14.24 4.95
CA LEU A 338 13.13 -13.30 3.91
C LEU A 338 14.59 -13.57 3.48
N ASP A 339 15.48 -13.91 4.43
CA ASP A 339 16.88 -14.20 4.13
C ASP A 339 17.06 -15.46 3.26
N ARG A 340 16.17 -16.43 3.34
CA ARG A 340 16.18 -17.64 2.52
C ARG A 340 15.82 -17.42 1.05
N ILE A 341 15.16 -16.32 0.72
CA ILE A 341 14.82 -15.98 -0.67
C ILE A 341 16.12 -15.68 -1.42
N THR A 342 16.36 -16.40 -2.50
CA THR A 342 17.57 -16.27 -3.31
C THR A 342 17.38 -15.29 -4.46
N VAL A 343 18.48 -14.75 -4.99
CA VAL A 343 18.47 -13.90 -6.19
C VAL A 343 17.90 -14.64 -7.40
N ASP A 344 18.27 -15.92 -7.57
CA ASP A 344 17.83 -16.72 -8.70
C ASP A 344 16.30 -16.91 -8.71
N GLU A 345 15.67 -17.14 -7.54
CA GLU A 345 14.21 -17.22 -7.43
C GLU A 345 13.53 -15.92 -7.85
N VAL A 346 14.07 -14.77 -7.43
CA VAL A 346 13.52 -13.44 -7.78
C VAL A 346 13.69 -13.15 -9.26
N VAL A 347 14.86 -13.45 -9.84
CA VAL A 347 15.14 -13.26 -11.27
C VAL A 347 14.26 -14.17 -12.13
N GLU A 348 14.10 -15.44 -11.76
CA GLU A 348 13.23 -16.37 -12.47
C GLU A 348 11.76 -15.89 -12.44
N ALA A 349 11.26 -15.49 -11.28
CA ALA A 349 9.92 -14.93 -11.13
C ALA A 349 9.73 -13.67 -11.99
N ALA A 350 10.71 -12.76 -11.96
CA ALA A 350 10.68 -11.52 -12.74
C ALA A 350 10.64 -11.79 -14.25
N ARG A 351 11.51 -12.67 -14.73
CA ARG A 351 11.55 -13.08 -16.14
C ARG A 351 10.26 -13.76 -16.60
N SER A 352 9.68 -14.61 -15.74
CA SER A 352 8.39 -15.27 -16.04
C SER A 352 7.25 -14.27 -16.23
N LEU A 353 7.21 -13.19 -15.42
CA LEU A 353 6.19 -12.14 -15.55
C LEU A 353 6.45 -11.19 -16.75
N LEU A 354 7.71 -10.98 -17.12
CA LEU A 354 8.11 -10.12 -18.24
C LEU A 354 7.98 -10.83 -19.60
N ALA A 355 8.12 -12.15 -19.63
CA ALA A 355 7.81 -12.96 -20.78
C ALA A 355 6.28 -12.94 -21.00
N GLY A 356 5.81 -12.41 -22.12
CA GLY A 356 4.39 -12.46 -22.46
C GLY A 356 3.85 -13.90 -22.54
N PRO A 357 2.53 -14.09 -22.59
CA PRO A 357 1.92 -15.42 -22.66
C PRO A 357 2.41 -16.27 -23.85
N GLU A 358 2.94 -15.68 -24.91
CA GLU A 358 3.51 -16.39 -26.07
C GLU A 358 4.89 -16.96 -25.77
N ASP A 359 5.74 -16.27 -25.01
CA ASP A 359 7.10 -16.73 -24.66
C ASP A 359 7.08 -17.83 -23.58
N ALA A 360 6.05 -17.87 -22.74
CA ALA A 360 5.88 -18.88 -21.70
C ALA A 360 5.62 -20.32 -22.26
N VAL A 361 5.16 -20.44 -23.50
CA VAL A 361 4.94 -21.72 -24.17
C VAL A 361 6.27 -22.32 -24.65
N GLU A 362 7.21 -21.52 -25.14
CA GLU A 362 8.53 -21.99 -25.58
C GLU A 362 9.42 -22.45 -24.42
N MET A 363 9.39 -21.78 -23.27
CA MET A 363 10.17 -22.22 -22.09
C MET A 363 9.70 -23.58 -21.54
N ARG A 364 8.42 -23.91 -21.64
CA ARG A 364 7.89 -25.25 -21.26
C ARG A 364 8.19 -26.32 -22.27
N ALA A 365 8.38 -25.99 -23.56
CA ALA A 365 8.71 -26.92 -24.62
C ALA A 365 10.21 -27.28 -24.69
N GLY A 366 11.10 -26.46 -24.08
CA GLY A 366 12.55 -26.69 -24.04
C GLY A 366 13.02 -27.74 -23.03
N GLY A 367 12.18 -28.21 -22.15
CA GLY A 367 12.46 -29.31 -21.20
C GLY A 367 12.41 -30.66 -21.88
N ARG A 368 13.51 -31.08 -22.52
CA ARG A 368 13.65 -32.46 -23.05
C ARG A 368 13.50 -33.45 -21.90
N VAL A 369 12.40 -34.17 -21.90
CA VAL A 369 12.28 -35.46 -21.20
C VAL A 369 13.24 -36.46 -21.86
N PRO A 370 14.16 -37.11 -21.12
CA PRO A 370 14.97 -38.18 -21.69
C PRO A 370 14.03 -39.33 -22.04
N ARG A 371 14.01 -39.69 -23.32
CA ARG A 371 13.39 -40.96 -23.78
C ARG A 371 14.19 -42.11 -23.17
N VAL A 372 13.54 -42.91 -22.38
CA VAL A 372 13.96 -44.26 -22.04
C VAL A 372 13.49 -45.11 -23.23
N GLU A 373 14.42 -45.62 -24.00
CA GLU A 373 14.15 -46.66 -25.01
C GLU A 373 14.09 -48.05 -24.38
N PRO A 374 13.31 -48.99 -24.96
CA PRO A 374 12.87 -50.23 -24.34
C PRO A 374 13.98 -51.30 -24.12
#